data_78cdf3cc14330fc89bf058f54bdc6d1d
#
_entry.id   78cdf3cc14330fc89bf058f54bdc6d1d
#
_cell.length_a   1.000
_cell.length_b   1.000
_cell.length_c   1.000
_cell.angle_alpha   90.00
_cell.angle_beta   90.00
_cell.angle_gamma   90.00
#
_symmetry.space_group_name_H-M   'P 1'
#
loop_
_entity.id
_entity.type
_entity.pdbx_description
1 polymer ?
#
loop_
_entity_poly.entity_id
_entity_poly.type
_entity_poly.pdbx_seq_one_letter_code
_entity_poly.pdbx_strand_id
1 'polypeptide(L)'
;MKKIFYVMSIFAAALLFTSCAKPPQAEIDAAKAALEQAKAAQADKYVEADFLAVQDSLNAVLVEVEAQSSKLFKSYGKAKEKLVVITTNATELVAKTEVRKEEIKTEVAAAQTAVAALLEEDNALLAKAPKGKEGKEAIEAIKLDLAGITASVAEVDGLLASGDLLGAQTKINAAQQKATEINTELKAVLDKAKIKY
;
A
#
# COMPACT_ATOMS: atom_id res chain seq x y z
N MET A 1 28.75 -58.68 38.87
CA MET A 1 27.78 -58.62 37.70
C MET A 1 26.67 -57.65 37.85
N LYS A 2 26.11 -57.37 39.03
CA LYS A 2 25.00 -56.37 39.19
C LYS A 2 25.37 -54.91 38.86
N LYS A 3 26.61 -54.46 39.06
CA LYS A 3 27.06 -53.08 38.80
C LYS A 3 27.26 -52.77 37.32
N ILE A 4 27.52 -53.76 36.47
CA ILE A 4 27.64 -53.59 35.01
C ILE A 4 26.26 -53.37 34.34
N PHE A 5 25.23 -54.01 34.87
CA PHE A 5 23.87 -53.83 34.39
C PHE A 5 23.33 -52.39 34.61
N TYR A 6 23.66 -51.73 35.72
CA TYR A 6 23.24 -50.34 36.00
C TYR A 6 23.92 -49.33 35.09
N VAL A 7 25.20 -49.52 34.75
CA VAL A 7 25.93 -48.64 33.86
C VAL A 7 25.40 -48.76 32.42
N MET A 8 25.05 -49.96 32.00
CA MET A 8 24.49 -50.21 30.66
C MET A 8 23.06 -49.72 30.54
N SER A 9 22.27 -49.69 31.64
CA SER A 9 20.91 -49.15 31.67
C SER A 9 20.87 -47.62 31.59
N ILE A 10 21.87 -46.92 32.18
CA ILE A 10 21.98 -45.46 32.09
C ILE A 10 22.41 -45.03 30.70
N PHE A 11 23.24 -45.79 30.01
CA PHE A 11 23.67 -45.50 28.64
C PHE A 11 22.56 -45.73 27.62
N ALA A 12 21.68 -46.70 27.83
CA ALA A 12 20.50 -46.96 26.98
C ALA A 12 19.43 -45.88 27.16
N ALA A 13 19.29 -45.29 28.36
CA ALA A 13 18.35 -44.20 28.62
C ALA A 13 18.79 -42.85 27.98
N ALA A 14 20.13 -42.64 27.83
CA ALA A 14 20.65 -41.41 27.18
C ALA A 14 20.45 -41.38 25.66
N LEU A 15 20.21 -42.54 25.03
CA LEU A 15 19.98 -42.62 23.57
C LEU A 15 18.52 -42.28 23.13
N LEU A 16 17.60 -42.16 24.08
CA LEU A 16 16.21 -41.87 23.77
C LEU A 16 15.89 -40.35 23.67
N PHE A 17 16.86 -39.48 23.99
CA PHE A 17 16.68 -38.02 23.92
C PHE A 17 17.22 -37.38 22.64
N THR A 18 17.71 -38.14 21.68
CA THR A 18 17.97 -37.62 20.35
C THR A 18 16.66 -37.58 19.55
N SER A 19 15.65 -36.87 20.08
CA SER A 19 14.56 -36.40 19.26
C SER A 19 15.19 -35.46 18.23
N CYS A 20 15.45 -35.94 17.02
CA CYS A 20 15.82 -35.11 15.88
C CYS A 20 14.78 -34.02 15.76
N ALA A 21 15.10 -32.81 16.19
CA ALA A 21 14.19 -31.67 16.04
C ALA A 21 13.84 -31.55 14.55
N LYS A 22 12.59 -31.74 14.22
CA LYS A 22 12.10 -31.62 12.85
C LYS A 22 11.96 -30.12 12.50
N PRO A 23 12.24 -29.73 11.25
CA PRO A 23 11.98 -28.39 10.79
C PRO A 23 10.51 -27.99 11.07
N PRO A 24 10.23 -26.73 11.34
CA PRO A 24 8.89 -26.23 11.68
C PRO A 24 8.01 -26.06 10.41
N GLN A 25 7.76 -27.15 9.71
CA GLN A 25 7.09 -27.10 8.40
C GLN A 25 5.67 -26.56 8.50
N ALA A 26 4.92 -26.94 9.51
CA ALA A 26 3.54 -26.46 9.68
C ALA A 26 3.48 -24.93 9.90
N GLU A 27 4.43 -24.39 10.69
CA GLU A 27 4.52 -22.95 10.94
C GLU A 27 5.01 -22.18 9.69
N ILE A 28 5.90 -22.78 8.89
CA ILE A 28 6.34 -22.23 7.61
C ILE A 28 5.17 -22.17 6.63
N ASP A 29 4.40 -23.24 6.51
CA ASP A 29 3.27 -23.32 5.60
C ASP A 29 2.16 -22.34 6.02
N ALA A 30 1.92 -22.19 7.33
CA ALA A 30 0.99 -21.20 7.86
C ALA A 30 1.42 -19.76 7.55
N ALA A 31 2.70 -19.41 7.74
CA ALA A 31 3.22 -18.08 7.44
C ALA A 31 3.16 -17.76 5.94
N LYS A 32 3.50 -18.73 5.08
CA LYS A 32 3.35 -18.56 3.62
C LYS A 32 1.91 -18.38 3.21
N ALA A 33 0.99 -19.19 3.73
CA ALA A 33 -0.43 -19.09 3.42
C ALA A 33 -1.01 -17.74 3.85
N ALA A 34 -0.65 -17.23 5.03
CA ALA A 34 -1.06 -15.91 5.50
C ALA A 34 -0.53 -14.77 4.60
N LEU A 35 0.72 -14.86 4.15
CA LEU A 35 1.30 -13.87 3.23
C LEU A 35 0.63 -13.90 1.84
N GLU A 36 0.29 -15.09 1.33
CA GLU A 36 -0.48 -15.22 0.09
C GLU A 36 -1.89 -14.64 0.22
N GLN A 37 -2.55 -14.81 1.39
CA GLN A 37 -3.84 -14.16 1.65
C GLN A 37 -3.71 -12.64 1.68
N ALA A 38 -2.66 -12.09 2.30
CA ALA A 38 -2.38 -10.65 2.28
C ALA A 38 -2.17 -10.14 0.84
N LYS A 39 -1.44 -10.90 0.02
CA LYS A 39 -1.24 -10.58 -1.40
C LYS A 39 -2.54 -10.66 -2.20
N ALA A 40 -3.38 -11.67 -1.96
CA ALA A 40 -4.70 -11.77 -2.59
C ALA A 40 -5.61 -10.59 -2.21
N ALA A 41 -5.48 -10.04 -1.00
CA ALA A 41 -6.12 -8.80 -0.59
C ALA A 41 -5.48 -7.54 -1.22
N GLN A 42 -4.37 -7.69 -1.97
CA GLN A 42 -3.60 -6.61 -2.61
C GLN A 42 -2.75 -5.79 -1.63
N ALA A 43 -2.31 -6.38 -0.51
CA ALA A 43 -1.44 -5.71 0.45
C ALA A 43 -0.14 -5.20 -0.19
N ASP A 44 0.37 -5.92 -1.18
CA ASP A 44 1.54 -5.55 -1.99
C ASP A 44 1.38 -4.25 -2.78
N LYS A 45 0.14 -3.75 -2.94
CA LYS A 45 -0.16 -2.48 -3.63
C LYS A 45 -0.56 -1.36 -2.66
N TYR A 46 -1.36 -1.69 -1.66
CA TYR A 46 -1.97 -0.68 -0.79
C TYR A 46 -1.17 -0.40 0.48
N VAL A 47 -0.39 -1.38 0.96
CA VAL A 47 0.48 -1.30 2.14
C VAL A 47 1.84 -1.95 1.85
N GLU A 48 2.43 -1.60 0.71
CA GLU A 48 3.62 -2.23 0.12
C GLU A 48 4.79 -2.34 1.11
N ALA A 49 5.10 -1.27 1.83
CA ALA A 49 6.22 -1.25 2.77
C ALA A 49 6.05 -2.29 3.89
N ASP A 50 4.85 -2.40 4.46
CA ASP A 50 4.52 -3.38 5.49
C ASP A 50 4.56 -4.81 4.92
N PHE A 51 4.04 -5.00 3.69
CA PHE A 51 4.05 -6.28 3.01
C PHE A 51 5.48 -6.79 2.76
N LEU A 52 6.35 -5.94 2.24
CA LEU A 52 7.76 -6.26 2.00
C LEU A 52 8.48 -6.58 3.30
N ALA A 53 8.24 -5.85 4.39
CA ALA A 53 8.85 -6.11 5.69
C ALA A 53 8.48 -7.50 6.25
N VAL A 54 7.22 -7.92 6.07
CA VAL A 54 6.78 -9.27 6.48
C VAL A 54 7.39 -10.34 5.58
N GLN A 55 7.44 -10.10 4.27
CA GLN A 55 8.06 -11.01 3.30
C GLN A 55 9.55 -11.22 3.59
N ASP A 56 10.29 -10.15 3.85
CA ASP A 56 11.72 -10.21 4.18
C ASP A 56 11.96 -10.94 5.51
N SER A 57 11.08 -10.70 6.50
CA SER A 57 11.12 -11.42 7.77
C SER A 57 10.93 -12.93 7.57
N LEU A 58 10.00 -13.35 6.71
CA LEU A 58 9.78 -14.75 6.37
C LEU A 58 11.03 -15.35 5.69
N ASN A 59 11.57 -14.66 4.70
CA ASN A 59 12.77 -15.10 3.99
C ASN A 59 13.96 -15.28 4.94
N ALA A 60 14.17 -14.33 5.87
CA ALA A 60 15.23 -14.43 6.87
C ALA A 60 15.07 -15.66 7.79
N VAL A 61 13.85 -15.95 8.22
CA VAL A 61 13.58 -17.13 9.05
C VAL A 61 13.77 -18.44 8.28
N LEU A 62 13.42 -18.47 7.00
CA LEU A 62 13.66 -19.66 6.15
C LEU A 62 15.16 -19.96 6.04
N VAL A 63 15.99 -18.93 5.86
CA VAL A 63 17.47 -19.07 5.86
C VAL A 63 17.97 -19.59 7.22
N GLU A 64 17.42 -19.09 8.35
CA GLU A 64 17.76 -19.60 9.69
C GLU A 64 17.39 -21.10 9.85
N VAL A 65 16.21 -21.50 9.37
CA VAL A 65 15.75 -22.90 9.42
C VAL A 65 16.68 -23.79 8.60
N GLU A 66 17.06 -23.37 7.41
CA GLU A 66 18.00 -24.12 6.56
C GLU A 66 19.37 -24.24 7.22
N ALA A 67 19.92 -23.16 7.76
CA ALA A 67 21.18 -23.17 8.49
C ALA A 67 21.13 -24.07 9.73
N GLN A 68 19.99 -24.17 10.42
CA GLN A 68 19.83 -25.10 11.54
C GLN A 68 19.74 -26.57 11.06
N SER A 69 19.20 -26.81 9.87
CA SER A 69 19.04 -28.16 9.33
C SER A 69 20.36 -28.86 9.08
N SER A 70 21.43 -28.12 8.84
CA SER A 70 22.81 -28.65 8.61
C SER A 70 23.60 -28.85 9.90
N LYS A 71 23.09 -28.40 11.08
CA LYS A 71 23.78 -28.52 12.34
C LYS A 71 23.61 -29.92 12.98
N LEU A 72 24.60 -30.34 13.73
CA LEU A 72 24.56 -31.61 14.48
C LEU A 72 23.50 -31.56 15.61
N PHE A 73 23.40 -30.41 16.30
CA PHE A 73 22.38 -30.15 17.32
C PHE A 73 21.39 -29.09 16.77
N LYS A 74 20.28 -29.58 16.27
CA LYS A 74 19.22 -28.75 15.64
C LYS A 74 18.31 -28.13 16.69
N SER A 75 18.04 -26.84 16.56
CA SER A 75 17.09 -26.14 17.43
C SER A 75 16.27 -25.17 16.60
N TYR A 76 14.94 -25.35 16.58
CA TYR A 76 13.99 -24.53 15.79
C TYR A 76 13.06 -23.69 16.67
N GLY A 77 13.24 -23.67 18.01
CA GLY A 77 12.36 -22.97 18.93
C GLY A 77 12.19 -21.47 18.54
N LYS A 78 13.32 -20.77 18.36
CA LYS A 78 13.31 -19.36 17.95
C LYS A 78 12.68 -19.14 16.56
N ALA A 79 12.93 -20.06 15.63
CA ALA A 79 12.34 -19.97 14.30
C ALA A 79 10.81 -20.13 14.36
N LYS A 80 10.30 -21.05 15.20
CA LYS A 80 8.86 -21.21 15.42
C LYS A 80 8.21 -19.95 15.99
N GLU A 81 8.80 -19.34 17.00
CA GLU A 81 8.30 -18.09 17.60
C GLU A 81 8.23 -16.97 16.55
N LYS A 82 9.29 -16.80 15.75
CA LYS A 82 9.32 -15.83 14.65
C LYS A 82 8.25 -16.11 13.60
N LEU A 83 8.05 -17.38 13.20
CA LEU A 83 7.04 -17.75 12.21
C LEU A 83 5.62 -17.46 12.70
N VAL A 84 5.33 -17.65 13.99
CA VAL A 84 4.04 -17.27 14.59
C VAL A 84 3.82 -15.75 14.49
N VAL A 85 4.84 -14.95 14.82
CA VAL A 85 4.76 -13.48 14.69
C VAL A 85 4.56 -13.07 13.23
N ILE A 86 5.29 -13.68 12.30
CA ILE A 86 5.15 -13.41 10.86
C ILE A 86 3.73 -13.74 10.38
N THR A 87 3.17 -14.88 10.81
CA THR A 87 1.79 -15.27 10.47
C THR A 87 0.79 -14.25 10.99
N THR A 88 0.95 -13.77 12.22
CA THR A 88 0.10 -12.73 12.80
C THR A 88 0.20 -11.44 11.99
N ASN A 89 1.42 -10.95 11.74
CA ASN A 89 1.64 -9.73 10.97
C ASN A 89 1.07 -9.83 9.55
N ALA A 90 1.27 -10.97 8.87
CA ALA A 90 0.69 -11.21 7.54
C ALA A 90 -0.85 -11.19 7.56
N THR A 91 -1.46 -11.73 8.61
CA THR A 91 -2.93 -11.69 8.76
C THR A 91 -3.42 -10.26 9.00
N GLU A 92 -2.69 -9.46 9.79
CA GLU A 92 -3.02 -8.04 10.03
C GLU A 92 -2.92 -7.19 8.75
N LEU A 93 -2.05 -7.55 7.79
CA LEU A 93 -1.96 -6.84 6.51
C LEU A 93 -3.29 -6.83 5.75
N VAL A 94 -4.09 -7.88 5.85
CA VAL A 94 -5.42 -7.94 5.20
C VAL A 94 -6.31 -6.82 5.73
N ALA A 95 -6.39 -6.68 7.06
CA ALA A 95 -7.19 -5.63 7.70
C ALA A 95 -6.66 -4.22 7.38
N LYS A 96 -5.32 -4.03 7.45
CA LYS A 96 -4.68 -2.75 7.07
C LYS A 96 -4.96 -2.39 5.62
N THR A 97 -4.97 -3.36 4.72
CA THR A 97 -5.26 -3.13 3.30
C THR A 97 -6.68 -2.63 3.10
N GLU A 98 -7.66 -3.23 3.78
CA GLU A 98 -9.05 -2.77 3.67
C GLU A 98 -9.24 -1.36 4.26
N VAL A 99 -8.59 -1.06 5.38
CA VAL A 99 -8.58 0.31 5.95
C VAL A 99 -8.00 1.29 4.94
N ARG A 100 -6.85 0.97 4.32
CA ARG A 100 -6.22 1.85 3.32
C ARG A 100 -7.09 2.08 2.09
N LYS A 101 -7.79 1.05 1.62
CA LYS A 101 -8.74 1.18 0.51
C LYS A 101 -9.89 2.16 0.85
N GLU A 102 -10.44 2.08 2.07
CA GLU A 102 -11.50 3.02 2.51
C GLU A 102 -10.96 4.45 2.69
N GLU A 103 -9.74 4.61 3.19
CA GLU A 103 -9.07 5.92 3.25
C GLU A 103 -8.95 6.53 1.86
N ILE A 104 -8.46 5.76 0.87
CA ILE A 104 -8.32 6.24 -0.52
C ILE A 104 -9.68 6.66 -1.09
N LYS A 105 -10.76 5.92 -0.87
CA LYS A 105 -12.10 6.32 -1.32
C LYS A 105 -12.51 7.66 -0.71
N THR A 106 -12.23 7.85 0.58
CA THR A 106 -12.52 9.11 1.29
C THR A 106 -11.68 10.26 0.74
N GLU A 107 -10.37 10.04 0.51
CA GLU A 107 -9.46 11.01 -0.08
C GLU A 107 -9.91 11.42 -1.49
N VAL A 108 -10.30 10.44 -2.32
CA VAL A 108 -10.80 10.68 -3.69
C VAL A 108 -12.08 11.51 -3.66
N ALA A 109 -13.05 11.18 -2.80
CA ALA A 109 -14.30 11.93 -2.68
C ALA A 109 -14.06 13.39 -2.22
N ALA A 110 -13.16 13.59 -1.27
CA ALA A 110 -12.77 14.93 -0.83
C ALA A 110 -12.08 15.72 -1.96
N ALA A 111 -11.19 15.08 -2.72
CA ALA A 111 -10.52 15.71 -3.85
C ALA A 111 -11.49 16.04 -5.00
N GLN A 112 -12.48 15.18 -5.29
CA GLN A 112 -13.55 15.48 -6.27
C GLN A 112 -14.33 16.74 -5.87
N THR A 113 -14.67 16.86 -4.58
CA THR A 113 -15.36 18.04 -4.06
C THR A 113 -14.49 19.30 -4.21
N ALA A 114 -13.20 19.20 -3.89
CA ALA A 114 -12.26 20.31 -4.01
C ALA A 114 -12.07 20.73 -5.48
N VAL A 115 -11.95 19.78 -6.40
CA VAL A 115 -11.85 20.07 -7.84
C VAL A 115 -13.11 20.73 -8.37
N ALA A 116 -14.29 20.27 -7.95
CA ALA A 116 -15.56 20.89 -8.36
C ALA A 116 -15.63 22.37 -7.93
N ALA A 117 -15.23 22.67 -6.70
CA ALA A 117 -15.18 24.06 -6.20
C ALA A 117 -14.16 24.91 -6.97
N LEU A 118 -12.97 24.37 -7.28
CA LEU A 118 -11.96 25.06 -8.10
C LEU A 118 -12.46 25.31 -9.51
N LEU A 119 -13.13 24.36 -10.16
CA LEU A 119 -13.70 24.53 -11.49
C LEU A 119 -14.77 25.63 -11.52
N GLU A 120 -15.60 25.73 -10.48
CA GLU A 120 -16.59 26.80 -10.34
C GLU A 120 -15.90 28.15 -10.17
N GLU A 121 -14.92 28.28 -9.30
CA GLU A 121 -14.12 29.49 -9.10
C GLU A 121 -13.38 29.88 -10.37
N ASP A 122 -12.70 28.95 -11.05
CA ASP A 122 -11.94 29.19 -12.26
C ASP A 122 -12.82 29.72 -13.41
N ASN A 123 -14.02 29.16 -13.56
CA ASN A 123 -14.98 29.67 -14.54
C ASN A 123 -15.43 31.10 -14.20
N ALA A 124 -15.62 31.41 -12.91
CA ALA A 124 -15.98 32.78 -12.48
C ALA A 124 -14.84 33.80 -12.71
N LEU A 125 -13.58 33.37 -12.45
CA LEU A 125 -12.39 34.20 -12.73
C LEU A 125 -12.20 34.40 -14.22
N LEU A 126 -12.36 33.35 -15.01
CA LEU A 126 -12.22 33.37 -16.46
C LEU A 126 -13.25 34.32 -17.12
N ALA A 127 -14.47 34.39 -16.57
CA ALA A 127 -15.49 35.33 -17.05
C ALA A 127 -15.08 36.81 -16.88
N LYS A 128 -14.22 37.09 -15.88
CA LYS A 128 -13.69 38.44 -15.59
C LYS A 128 -12.37 38.73 -16.33
N ALA A 129 -11.75 37.77 -16.98
CA ALA A 129 -10.46 37.91 -17.64
C ALA A 129 -10.52 38.93 -18.78
N PRO A 130 -9.43 39.74 -19.01
CA PRO A 130 -9.38 40.74 -20.07
C PRO A 130 -9.52 40.12 -21.46
N LYS A 131 -10.43 40.65 -22.27
CA LYS A 131 -10.80 40.14 -23.62
C LYS A 131 -10.01 40.78 -24.77
N GLY A 132 -8.78 41.23 -24.54
CA GLY A 132 -7.90 41.75 -25.60
C GLY A 132 -7.49 40.67 -26.62
N LYS A 133 -6.85 41.10 -27.73
CA LYS A 133 -6.51 40.19 -28.84
C LYS A 133 -5.68 39.01 -28.39
N GLU A 134 -4.66 39.22 -27.57
CA GLU A 134 -3.81 38.15 -26.95
C GLU A 134 -4.55 37.38 -25.84
N GLY A 135 -5.48 38.01 -25.12
CA GLY A 135 -6.28 37.38 -24.08
C GLY A 135 -7.28 36.36 -24.61
N LYS A 136 -7.75 36.49 -25.84
CA LYS A 136 -8.72 35.55 -26.43
C LYS A 136 -8.16 34.16 -26.59
N GLU A 137 -6.94 34.03 -27.11
CA GLU A 137 -6.29 32.72 -27.30
C GLU A 137 -6.00 32.04 -25.96
N ALA A 138 -5.54 32.79 -24.98
CA ALA A 138 -5.31 32.28 -23.63
C ALA A 138 -6.62 31.83 -22.96
N ILE A 139 -7.69 32.59 -23.08
CA ILE A 139 -9.02 32.24 -22.58
C ILE A 139 -9.54 30.93 -23.20
N GLU A 140 -9.39 30.74 -24.51
CA GLU A 140 -9.83 29.52 -25.17
C GLU A 140 -8.97 28.29 -24.75
N ALA A 141 -7.65 28.47 -24.57
CA ALA A 141 -6.78 27.42 -24.03
C ALA A 141 -7.18 26.99 -22.62
N ILE A 142 -7.44 27.98 -21.72
CA ILE A 142 -7.91 27.69 -20.37
C ILE A 142 -9.27 26.98 -20.36
N LYS A 143 -10.21 27.38 -21.21
CA LYS A 143 -11.49 26.68 -21.33
C LYS A 143 -11.33 25.24 -21.74
N LEU A 144 -10.43 24.96 -22.69
CA LEU A 144 -10.12 23.59 -23.10
C LEU A 144 -9.52 22.78 -21.97
N ASP A 145 -8.62 23.38 -21.19
CA ASP A 145 -8.02 22.76 -20.02
C ASP A 145 -9.06 22.46 -18.93
N LEU A 146 -9.96 23.39 -18.61
CA LEU A 146 -11.06 23.17 -17.66
C LEU A 146 -12.02 22.06 -18.13
N ALA A 147 -12.30 22.00 -19.43
CA ALA A 147 -13.08 20.89 -20.01
C ALA A 147 -12.36 19.55 -19.88
N GLY A 148 -11.04 19.53 -20.08
CA GLY A 148 -10.19 18.34 -19.87
C GLY A 148 -10.17 17.88 -18.41
N ILE A 149 -10.12 18.81 -17.45
CA ILE A 149 -10.22 18.49 -16.02
C ILE A 149 -11.60 17.89 -15.72
N THR A 150 -12.68 18.48 -16.23
CA THR A 150 -14.04 17.96 -16.04
C THR A 150 -14.18 16.53 -16.59
N ALA A 151 -13.64 16.25 -17.76
CA ALA A 151 -13.61 14.90 -18.33
C ALA A 151 -12.80 13.93 -17.46
N SER A 152 -11.64 14.35 -16.93
CA SER A 152 -10.81 13.55 -16.04
C SER A 152 -11.53 13.20 -14.73
N VAL A 153 -12.30 14.15 -14.16
CA VAL A 153 -13.12 13.90 -12.96
C VAL A 153 -14.22 12.86 -13.25
N ALA A 154 -14.86 12.93 -14.40
CA ALA A 154 -15.89 11.96 -14.79
C ALA A 154 -15.33 10.53 -14.95
N GLU A 155 -14.06 10.39 -15.38
CA GLU A 155 -13.41 9.09 -15.48
C GLU A 155 -13.08 8.46 -14.11
N VAL A 156 -12.95 9.28 -13.05
CA VAL A 156 -12.65 8.80 -11.67
C VAL A 156 -13.75 7.86 -11.18
N ASP A 157 -15.02 8.16 -11.44
CA ASP A 157 -16.14 7.31 -11.01
C ASP A 157 -16.08 5.93 -11.67
N GLY A 158 -15.65 5.86 -12.93
CA GLY A 158 -15.41 4.59 -13.63
C GLY A 158 -14.29 3.77 -13.00
N LEU A 159 -13.20 4.42 -12.59
CA LEU A 159 -12.09 3.76 -11.88
C LEU A 159 -12.51 3.25 -10.51
N LEU A 160 -13.26 4.04 -9.74
CA LEU A 160 -13.83 3.61 -8.46
C LEU A 160 -14.76 2.41 -8.64
N ALA A 161 -15.63 2.43 -9.64
CA ALA A 161 -16.57 1.35 -9.94
C ALA A 161 -15.87 0.06 -10.38
N SER A 162 -14.72 0.16 -11.07
CA SER A 162 -13.89 -0.99 -11.46
C SER A 162 -12.99 -1.50 -10.33
N GLY A 163 -12.91 -0.79 -9.20
CA GLY A 163 -12.03 -1.11 -8.07
C GLY A 163 -10.58 -0.65 -8.23
N ASP A 164 -10.26 0.13 -9.26
CA ASP A 164 -8.93 0.76 -9.43
C ASP A 164 -8.81 2.03 -8.60
N LEU A 165 -8.71 1.84 -7.26
CA LEU A 165 -8.69 2.97 -6.32
C LEU A 165 -7.42 3.83 -6.45
N LEU A 166 -6.26 3.21 -6.72
CA LEU A 166 -4.99 3.94 -6.90
C LEU A 166 -5.00 4.74 -8.20
N GLY A 167 -5.57 4.20 -9.27
CA GLY A 167 -5.79 4.91 -10.52
C GLY A 167 -6.74 6.10 -10.34
N ALA A 168 -7.84 5.91 -9.61
CA ALA A 168 -8.78 6.96 -9.25
C ALA A 168 -8.09 8.10 -8.45
N GLN A 169 -7.32 7.74 -7.41
CA GLN A 169 -6.57 8.70 -6.60
C GLN A 169 -5.55 9.48 -7.43
N THR A 170 -4.79 8.79 -8.26
CA THR A 170 -3.78 9.43 -9.13
C THR A 170 -4.45 10.42 -10.09
N LYS A 171 -5.55 10.01 -10.72
CA LYS A 171 -6.26 10.85 -11.68
C LYS A 171 -6.89 12.08 -11.05
N ILE A 172 -7.54 11.94 -9.89
CA ILE A 172 -8.16 13.10 -9.23
C ILE A 172 -7.12 14.08 -8.67
N ASN A 173 -5.99 13.57 -8.15
CA ASN A 173 -4.91 14.42 -7.67
C ASN A 173 -4.28 15.23 -8.81
N ALA A 174 -4.08 14.63 -9.98
CA ALA A 174 -3.59 15.33 -11.17
C ALA A 174 -4.60 16.41 -11.64
N ALA A 175 -5.90 16.09 -11.63
CA ALA A 175 -6.96 17.04 -11.94
C ALA A 175 -6.98 18.22 -10.96
N GLN A 176 -6.84 17.95 -9.66
CA GLN A 176 -6.78 18.96 -8.61
C GLN A 176 -5.57 19.88 -8.76
N GLN A 177 -4.42 19.30 -9.02
CA GLN A 177 -3.20 20.08 -9.26
C GLN A 177 -3.38 21.02 -10.44
N LYS A 178 -3.86 20.52 -11.58
CA LYS A 178 -4.07 21.31 -12.78
C LYS A 178 -5.10 22.43 -12.57
N ALA A 179 -6.21 22.16 -11.88
CA ALA A 179 -7.19 23.17 -11.52
C ALA A 179 -6.58 24.29 -10.63
N THR A 180 -5.75 23.89 -9.64
CA THR A 180 -5.06 24.84 -8.75
C THR A 180 -4.08 25.73 -9.52
N GLU A 181 -3.35 25.16 -10.48
CA GLU A 181 -2.44 25.92 -11.35
C GLU A 181 -3.19 26.96 -12.18
N ILE A 182 -4.31 26.58 -12.81
CA ILE A 182 -5.18 27.49 -13.56
C ILE A 182 -5.76 28.60 -12.65
N ASN A 183 -6.23 28.25 -11.47
CA ASN A 183 -6.75 29.20 -10.49
C ASN A 183 -5.70 30.27 -10.14
N THR A 184 -4.48 29.81 -9.88
CA THR A 184 -3.36 30.69 -9.55
C THR A 184 -3.02 31.62 -10.72
N GLU A 185 -2.98 31.09 -11.93
CA GLU A 185 -2.70 31.85 -13.14
C GLU A 185 -3.78 32.91 -13.42
N LEU A 186 -5.05 32.53 -13.33
CA LEU A 186 -6.19 33.44 -13.52
C LEU A 186 -6.16 34.58 -12.50
N LYS A 187 -5.92 34.29 -11.22
CA LYS A 187 -5.78 35.32 -10.18
C LYS A 187 -4.64 36.29 -10.50
N ALA A 188 -3.47 35.75 -10.89
CA ALA A 188 -2.32 36.58 -11.26
C ALA A 188 -2.61 37.51 -12.48
N VAL A 189 -3.35 37.02 -13.46
CA VAL A 189 -3.78 37.83 -14.62
C VAL A 189 -4.75 38.94 -14.21
N LEU A 190 -5.72 38.63 -13.37
CA LEU A 190 -6.69 39.62 -12.86
C LEU A 190 -6.01 40.68 -11.99
N ASP A 191 -5.07 40.31 -11.13
CA ASP A 191 -4.28 41.21 -10.28
C ASP A 191 -3.46 42.20 -11.13
N LYS A 192 -2.78 41.70 -12.18
CA LYS A 192 -2.04 42.55 -13.14
C LYS A 192 -2.97 43.54 -13.86
N ALA A 193 -4.18 43.10 -14.17
CA ALA A 193 -5.19 43.93 -14.78
C ALA A 193 -5.91 44.83 -13.78
N LYS A 194 -5.62 44.78 -12.49
CA LYS A 194 -6.30 45.49 -11.39
C LYS A 194 -7.80 45.21 -11.33
N ILE A 195 -8.21 44.02 -11.73
CA ILE A 195 -9.61 43.56 -11.69
C ILE A 195 -9.84 42.84 -10.37
N LYS A 196 -10.84 43.28 -9.59
CA LYS A 196 -11.24 42.59 -8.35
C LYS A 196 -12.08 41.35 -8.67
N TYR A 197 -11.81 40.27 -7.98
CA TYR A 197 -12.52 39.01 -8.11
C TYR A 197 -13.09 38.50 -6.78
#